data_2ec1a523051fdcc8ff9159bae3c1d3b8
#
_entry.id   2ec1a523051fdcc8ff9159bae3c1d3b8
#
_cell.length_a   1.000
_cell.length_b   1.000
_cell.length_c   1.000
_cell.angle_alpha   90.00
_cell.angle_beta   90.00
_cell.angle_gamma   90.00
#
_symmetry.space_group_name_H-M   'P 1'
#
loop_
_entity.id
_entity.type
_entity.pdbx_description
1 polymer ?
#
loop_
_entity_poly.entity_id
_entity_poly.type
_entity_poly.pdbx_seq_one_letter_code
_entity_poly.pdbx_strand_id
1 'polypeptide(L)'
;MKIIYLISTATAILLTGCNSETSEKTAQEIIQIATGSAPENISAEATVLAADGSVLREGSNDWTCMPGTPPNENVNPMCVDQAWQEWLQAYINQAPYDSEAKGFGVSYMLQGDQAVDNNDPFNTDRSVGTWVQEGPHLMLLMPASLMSDLPRDPYAGGPYVMWENNEFVHMMVPLEVTERPD
;
A
#
# COMPACT_ATOMS: atom_id res chain seq x y z
N MET A 1 33.85 -50.39 -56.79
CA MET A 1 34.14 -49.18 -56.04
C MET A 1 32.76 -48.70 -55.46
N LYS A 2 32.48 -49.02 -54.18
CA LYS A 2 31.20 -48.68 -53.52
C LYS A 2 31.43 -47.42 -52.68
N ILE A 3 30.69 -46.36 -53.00
CA ILE A 3 30.72 -45.09 -52.30
C ILE A 3 29.66 -45.16 -51.19
N ILE A 4 30.09 -45.04 -49.93
CA ILE A 4 29.23 -45.02 -48.74
C ILE A 4 28.97 -43.54 -48.41
N TYR A 5 27.72 -43.11 -48.51
CA TYR A 5 27.27 -41.80 -48.02
C TYR A 5 27.00 -41.89 -46.52
N LEU A 6 27.75 -41.13 -45.70
CA LEU A 6 27.44 -40.90 -44.30
C LEU A 6 26.39 -39.77 -44.21
N ILE A 7 25.21 -40.08 -43.70
CA ILE A 7 24.19 -39.09 -43.35
C ILE A 7 24.42 -38.67 -41.91
N SER A 8 24.85 -37.44 -41.73
CA SER A 8 25.00 -36.81 -40.41
C SER A 8 23.66 -36.17 -39.99
N THR A 9 22.98 -36.73 -38.99
CA THR A 9 21.76 -36.19 -38.41
C THR A 9 22.16 -35.15 -37.33
N ALA A 10 21.94 -33.88 -37.62
CA ALA A 10 22.09 -32.83 -36.65
C ALA A 10 20.82 -32.76 -35.79
N THR A 11 20.95 -33.13 -34.51
CA THR A 11 19.86 -33.00 -33.51
C THR A 11 19.84 -31.53 -33.01
N ALA A 12 18.83 -30.79 -33.42
CA ALA A 12 18.59 -29.45 -32.89
C ALA A 12 17.95 -29.56 -31.50
N ILE A 13 18.67 -29.17 -30.47
CA ILE A 13 18.16 -29.02 -29.08
C ILE A 13 17.41 -27.68 -29.02
N LEU A 14 16.08 -27.72 -28.98
CA LEU A 14 15.23 -26.58 -28.67
C LEU A 14 15.33 -26.31 -27.16
N LEU A 15 16.10 -25.31 -26.77
CA LEU A 15 16.08 -24.73 -25.42
C LEU A 15 14.81 -23.88 -25.30
N THR A 16 13.74 -24.43 -24.75
CA THR A 16 12.61 -23.68 -24.24
C THR A 16 13.04 -22.94 -22.98
N GLY A 17 13.48 -21.69 -23.15
CA GLY A 17 13.68 -20.75 -22.04
C GLY A 17 12.31 -20.43 -21.45
N CYS A 18 12.02 -20.83 -20.20
CA CYS A 18 10.95 -20.24 -19.42
C CYS A 18 11.37 -18.80 -19.09
N ASN A 19 10.95 -17.83 -19.90
CA ASN A 19 10.90 -16.44 -19.46
C ASN A 19 9.75 -16.37 -18.45
N SER A 20 10.04 -16.20 -17.18
CA SER A 20 9.10 -15.65 -16.21
C SER A 20 9.00 -14.16 -16.50
N GLU A 21 8.17 -13.79 -17.49
CA GLU A 21 7.69 -12.44 -17.65
C GLU A 21 6.86 -12.13 -16.41
N THR A 22 7.34 -11.28 -15.50
CA THR A 22 6.49 -10.53 -14.58
C THR A 22 5.59 -9.65 -15.47
N SER A 23 4.39 -10.15 -15.75
CA SER A 23 3.40 -9.39 -16.53
C SER A 23 3.07 -8.13 -15.72
N GLU A 24 3.34 -6.96 -16.30
CA GLU A 24 2.84 -5.70 -15.75
C GLU A 24 1.32 -5.77 -15.66
N LYS A 25 0.75 -5.35 -14.51
CA LYS A 25 -0.70 -5.32 -14.33
C LYS A 25 -1.34 -4.35 -15.32
N THR A 26 -2.47 -4.74 -15.86
CA THR A 26 -3.29 -3.87 -16.72
C THR A 26 -3.93 -2.75 -15.90
N ALA A 27 -4.30 -1.64 -16.53
CA ALA A 27 -5.02 -0.56 -15.87
C ALA A 27 -6.30 -1.05 -15.17
N GLN A 28 -7.02 -2.02 -15.77
CA GLN A 28 -8.23 -2.58 -15.16
C GLN A 28 -7.94 -3.39 -13.90
N GLU A 29 -6.86 -4.15 -13.86
CA GLU A 29 -6.43 -4.88 -12.65
C GLU A 29 -6.01 -3.93 -11.54
N ILE A 30 -5.31 -2.83 -11.88
CA ILE A 30 -4.93 -1.79 -10.91
C ILE A 30 -6.17 -1.10 -10.35
N ILE A 31 -7.14 -0.74 -11.19
CA ILE A 31 -8.42 -0.16 -10.75
C ILE A 31 -9.13 -1.11 -9.78
N GLN A 32 -9.19 -2.41 -10.07
CA GLN A 32 -9.81 -3.40 -9.20
C GLN A 32 -9.10 -3.52 -7.85
N ILE A 33 -7.77 -3.52 -7.83
CA ILE A 33 -6.97 -3.55 -6.60
C ILE A 33 -7.26 -2.29 -5.77
N ALA A 34 -7.14 -1.11 -6.38
CA ALA A 34 -7.30 0.17 -5.70
C ALA A 34 -8.72 0.31 -5.09
N THR A 35 -9.75 0.04 -5.89
CA THR A 35 -11.16 0.20 -5.44
C THR A 35 -11.60 -0.84 -4.42
N GLY A 36 -10.96 -2.00 -4.37
CA GLY A 36 -11.19 -3.02 -3.34
C GLY A 36 -10.76 -2.61 -1.93
N SER A 37 -10.02 -1.51 -1.78
CA SER A 37 -9.56 -1.03 -0.47
C SER A 37 -10.61 -0.28 0.34
N ALA A 38 -11.76 0.07 -0.23
CA ALA A 38 -12.84 0.77 0.47
C ALA A 38 -14.22 0.18 0.13
N PRO A 39 -15.27 0.50 0.92
CA PRO A 39 -16.65 0.12 0.61
C PRO A 39 -17.08 0.67 -0.76
N GLU A 40 -17.93 -0.09 -1.46
CA GLU A 40 -18.38 0.24 -2.82
C GLU A 40 -19.01 1.63 -2.93
N ASN A 41 -19.79 2.07 -1.93
CA ASN A 41 -20.41 3.40 -1.91
C ASN A 41 -19.39 4.55 -1.83
N ILE A 42 -18.12 4.27 -1.56
CA ILE A 42 -16.98 5.20 -1.62
C ILE A 42 -16.20 4.99 -2.91
N SER A 43 -15.75 3.76 -3.14
CA SER A 43 -14.80 3.46 -4.21
C SER A 43 -15.41 3.46 -5.62
N ALA A 44 -16.74 3.25 -5.76
CA ALA A 44 -17.38 3.22 -7.07
C ALA A 44 -17.20 4.52 -7.86
N GLU A 45 -17.33 5.67 -7.18
CA GLU A 45 -17.26 7.00 -7.78
C GLU A 45 -15.93 7.73 -7.45
N ALA A 46 -14.95 7.04 -6.86
CA ALA A 46 -13.65 7.63 -6.53
C ALA A 46 -12.77 7.80 -7.78
N THR A 47 -11.93 8.82 -7.77
CA THR A 47 -10.79 8.90 -8.70
C THR A 47 -9.84 7.75 -8.43
N VAL A 48 -9.32 7.10 -9.46
CA VAL A 48 -8.33 6.03 -9.31
C VAL A 48 -7.02 6.42 -9.96
N LEU A 49 -5.95 6.38 -9.16
CA LEU A 49 -4.58 6.64 -9.60
C LEU A 49 -3.80 5.33 -9.76
N ALA A 50 -2.85 5.33 -10.68
CA ALA A 50 -1.76 4.37 -10.69
C ALA A 50 -0.71 4.73 -9.61
N ALA A 51 0.25 3.84 -9.36
CA ALA A 51 1.33 4.07 -8.38
C ALA A 51 2.22 5.27 -8.71
N ASP A 52 2.33 5.63 -9.99
CA ASP A 52 3.08 6.81 -10.47
C ASP A 52 2.26 8.13 -10.40
N GLY A 53 1.02 8.07 -9.89
CA GLY A 53 0.12 9.20 -9.78
C GLY A 53 -0.68 9.52 -11.04
N SER A 54 -0.52 8.78 -12.14
CA SER A 54 -1.33 8.96 -13.33
C SER A 54 -2.80 8.53 -13.09
N VAL A 55 -3.74 9.27 -13.68
CA VAL A 55 -5.17 8.99 -13.52
C VAL A 55 -5.58 7.83 -14.43
N LEU A 56 -6.07 6.75 -13.84
CA LEU A 56 -6.63 5.59 -14.54
C LEU A 56 -8.13 5.69 -14.72
N ARG A 57 -8.82 6.36 -13.80
CA ARG A 57 -10.25 6.62 -13.85
C ARG A 57 -10.55 7.92 -13.13
N GLU A 58 -11.23 8.85 -13.79
CA GLU A 58 -11.79 10.05 -13.15
C GLU A 58 -12.97 9.65 -12.26
N GLY A 59 -13.08 10.27 -11.09
CA GLY A 59 -14.18 10.10 -10.15
C GLY A 59 -15.13 11.28 -10.12
N SER A 60 -16.23 11.13 -9.38
CA SER A 60 -17.24 12.18 -9.18
C SER A 60 -17.46 12.53 -7.70
N ASN A 61 -16.76 11.87 -6.79
CA ASN A 61 -16.72 12.20 -5.37
C ASN A 61 -15.31 12.68 -4.94
N ASP A 62 -15.18 13.10 -3.68
CA ASP A 62 -13.94 13.67 -3.14
C ASP A 62 -12.92 12.59 -2.69
N TRP A 63 -13.10 11.33 -3.09
CA TRP A 63 -12.22 10.22 -2.74
C TRP A 63 -11.26 9.89 -3.86
N THR A 64 -10.04 9.49 -3.46
CA THR A 64 -9.01 8.97 -4.37
C THR A 64 -8.58 7.59 -3.91
N CYS A 65 -8.65 6.60 -4.80
CA CYS A 65 -8.17 5.24 -4.56
C CYS A 65 -6.87 5.00 -5.36
N MET A 66 -5.93 4.28 -4.75
CA MET A 66 -4.65 3.94 -5.36
C MET A 66 -4.20 2.53 -4.94
N PRO A 67 -3.36 1.85 -5.74
CA PRO A 67 -2.92 0.48 -5.45
C PRO A 67 -1.84 0.41 -4.36
N GLY A 68 -1.49 1.53 -3.78
CA GLY A 68 -0.35 1.75 -2.90
C GLY A 68 0.68 2.67 -3.56
N THR A 69 1.66 3.11 -2.78
CA THR A 69 2.76 3.95 -3.24
C THR A 69 4.05 3.12 -3.33
N PRO A 70 5.01 3.47 -4.21
CA PRO A 70 6.31 2.79 -4.22
C PRO A 70 7.00 2.83 -2.85
N PRO A 71 7.68 1.75 -2.43
CA PRO A 71 7.89 0.49 -3.15
C PRO A 71 6.79 -0.57 -2.93
N ASN A 72 5.66 -0.22 -2.33
CA ASN A 72 4.58 -1.12 -1.92
C ASN A 72 3.37 -1.07 -2.87
N GLU A 73 3.58 -0.67 -4.10
CA GLU A 73 2.53 -0.64 -5.11
C GLU A 73 1.89 -2.02 -5.34
N ASN A 74 0.58 -2.03 -5.48
CA ASN A 74 -0.27 -3.22 -5.63
C ASN A 74 -0.37 -4.15 -4.40
N VAL A 75 0.18 -3.75 -3.26
CA VAL A 75 0.13 -4.54 -2.01
C VAL A 75 -0.33 -3.72 -0.79
N ASN A 76 -0.37 -2.39 -0.91
CA ASN A 76 -0.89 -1.48 0.11
C ASN A 76 -2.00 -0.58 -0.47
N PRO A 77 -3.07 -1.17 -1.07
CA PRO A 77 -4.11 -0.37 -1.70
C PRO A 77 -4.90 0.42 -0.67
N MET A 78 -5.20 1.66 -1.00
CA MET A 78 -5.93 2.56 -0.13
C MET A 78 -6.90 3.46 -0.89
N CYS A 79 -8.00 3.84 -0.23
CA CYS A 79 -8.87 4.95 -0.66
C CYS A 79 -8.84 6.03 0.40
N VAL A 80 -8.54 7.24 0.01
CA VAL A 80 -8.25 8.37 0.89
C VAL A 80 -9.13 9.56 0.58
N ASP A 81 -9.51 10.32 1.61
CA ASP A 81 -10.14 11.62 1.46
C ASP A 81 -9.13 12.73 1.13
N GLN A 82 -9.59 13.96 0.99
CA GLN A 82 -8.74 15.09 0.65
C GLN A 82 -7.67 15.37 1.73
N ALA A 83 -7.99 15.22 3.01
CA ALA A 83 -7.03 15.46 4.09
C ALA A 83 -5.88 14.47 4.04
N TRP A 84 -6.18 13.19 3.76
CA TRP A 84 -5.18 12.15 3.56
C TRP A 84 -4.36 12.35 2.27
N GLN A 85 -4.94 12.89 1.21
CA GLN A 85 -4.17 13.24 0.00
C GLN A 85 -3.09 14.28 0.31
N GLU A 86 -3.42 15.32 1.09
CA GLU A 86 -2.44 16.32 1.55
C GLU A 86 -1.35 15.70 2.41
N TRP A 87 -1.72 14.81 3.33
CA TRP A 87 -0.79 14.07 4.18
C TRP A 87 0.15 13.19 3.35
N LEU A 88 -0.39 12.42 2.39
CA LEU A 88 0.40 11.56 1.49
C LEU A 88 1.38 12.37 0.64
N GLN A 89 0.99 13.55 0.16
CA GLN A 89 1.88 14.43 -0.58
C GLN A 89 3.06 14.89 0.29
N ALA A 90 2.81 15.28 1.54
CA ALA A 90 3.86 15.63 2.46
C ALA A 90 4.76 14.42 2.79
N TYR A 91 4.17 13.26 3.06
CA TYR A 91 4.88 12.02 3.37
C TYR A 91 5.81 11.57 2.21
N ILE A 92 5.30 11.48 0.98
CA ILE A 92 6.08 11.06 -0.20
C ILE A 92 7.24 12.03 -0.48
N ASN A 93 7.01 13.33 -0.30
CA ASN A 93 8.03 14.36 -0.54
C ASN A 93 8.92 14.61 0.68
N GLN A 94 8.69 13.93 1.82
CA GLN A 94 9.35 14.18 3.10
C GLN A 94 9.32 15.68 3.46
N ALA A 95 8.17 16.31 3.20
CA ALA A 95 7.92 17.72 3.44
C ALA A 95 7.28 17.91 4.83
N PRO A 96 7.50 19.06 5.51
CA PRO A 96 6.87 19.34 6.79
C PRO A 96 5.35 19.20 6.75
N TYR A 97 4.79 18.53 7.75
CA TYR A 97 3.35 18.38 7.94
C TYR A 97 2.96 18.73 9.38
N ASP A 98 2.10 19.71 9.56
CA ASP A 98 1.62 20.12 10.88
C ASP A 98 0.36 19.33 11.25
N SER A 99 0.56 18.17 11.87
CA SER A 99 -0.52 17.27 12.30
C SER A 99 -1.45 17.90 13.35
N GLU A 100 -1.00 18.95 14.07
CA GLU A 100 -1.85 19.65 15.04
C GLU A 100 -2.79 20.65 14.39
N ALA A 101 -2.37 21.29 13.30
CA ALA A 101 -3.18 22.29 12.58
C ALA A 101 -4.14 21.69 11.55
N LYS A 102 -3.94 20.42 11.19
CA LYS A 102 -4.75 19.75 10.17
C LYS A 102 -6.04 19.16 10.76
N GLY A 103 -7.05 19.07 9.92
CA GLY A 103 -8.36 18.56 10.29
C GLY A 103 -8.45 17.04 10.33
N PHE A 104 -9.67 16.56 10.47
CA PHE A 104 -9.98 15.13 10.44
C PHE A 104 -9.87 14.59 9.01
N GLY A 105 -9.32 13.38 8.87
CA GLY A 105 -9.23 12.67 7.62
C GLY A 105 -9.42 11.17 7.80
N VAL A 106 -9.87 10.50 6.75
CA VAL A 106 -10.11 9.04 6.73
C VAL A 106 -9.40 8.40 5.54
N SER A 107 -8.70 7.30 5.82
CA SER A 107 -8.21 6.37 4.82
C SER A 107 -8.75 4.98 5.07
N TYR A 108 -9.15 4.29 4.01
CA TYR A 108 -9.56 2.88 4.02
C TYR A 108 -8.44 2.02 3.45
N MET A 109 -8.09 0.94 4.15
CA MET A 109 -7.18 -0.11 3.70
C MET A 109 -7.79 -1.50 3.99
N LEU A 110 -8.95 -1.80 3.38
CA LEU A 110 -9.73 -3.01 3.66
C LEU A 110 -9.10 -4.31 3.12
N GLN A 111 -8.00 -4.22 2.41
CA GLN A 111 -7.21 -5.38 1.95
C GLN A 111 -5.96 -5.61 2.81
N GLY A 112 -5.78 -4.80 3.86
CA GLY A 112 -4.58 -4.82 4.68
C GLY A 112 -3.38 -4.21 3.97
N ASP A 113 -2.20 -4.34 4.58
CA ASP A 113 -0.96 -3.79 4.07
C ASP A 113 0.24 -4.73 4.26
N GLN A 114 1.40 -4.31 3.79
CA GLN A 114 2.69 -4.90 4.12
C GLN A 114 3.17 -4.35 5.46
N ALA A 115 3.98 -5.15 6.20
CA ALA A 115 4.50 -4.70 7.47
C ALA A 115 5.32 -3.41 7.34
N VAL A 116 5.02 -2.45 8.22
CA VAL A 116 5.72 -1.18 8.38
C VAL A 116 6.25 -1.04 9.81
N ASP A 117 7.28 -0.21 10.03
CA ASP A 117 7.74 0.07 11.38
C ASP A 117 6.75 1.03 12.07
N ASN A 118 6.24 0.62 13.23
CA ASN A 118 5.28 1.39 14.02
C ASN A 118 5.81 2.72 14.55
N ASN A 119 7.13 2.89 14.61
CA ASN A 119 7.77 4.05 15.21
C ASN A 119 8.41 5.01 14.20
N ASP A 120 8.90 4.47 13.07
CA ASP A 120 9.60 5.25 12.04
C ASP A 120 9.05 4.93 10.65
N PRO A 121 8.34 5.89 10.02
CA PRO A 121 7.76 5.70 8.69
C PRO A 121 8.79 5.45 7.57
N PHE A 122 10.05 5.80 7.80
CA PHE A 122 11.12 5.71 6.80
C PHE A 122 12.12 4.60 7.09
N ASN A 123 11.90 3.80 8.16
CA ASN A 123 12.74 2.65 8.46
C ASN A 123 12.57 1.56 7.39
N THR A 124 13.67 1.14 6.78
CA THR A 124 13.72 0.04 5.81
C THR A 124 14.49 -1.17 6.34
N ASP A 125 15.11 -1.06 7.52
CA ASP A 125 15.88 -2.15 8.15
C ASP A 125 14.96 -3.03 9.01
N ARG A 126 14.58 -4.19 8.47
CA ARG A 126 13.74 -5.18 9.14
C ARG A 126 14.34 -5.79 10.40
N SER A 127 15.63 -5.60 10.64
CA SER A 127 16.33 -6.15 11.83
C SER A 127 16.15 -5.29 13.09
N VAL A 128 15.62 -4.08 12.94
CA VAL A 128 15.37 -3.12 14.03
C VAL A 128 13.94 -2.57 13.93
N GLY A 129 13.44 -1.96 15.02
CA GLY A 129 12.12 -1.36 15.05
C GLY A 129 11.00 -2.33 15.48
N THR A 130 9.77 -1.86 15.40
CA THR A 130 8.55 -2.64 15.72
C THR A 130 7.72 -2.77 14.46
N TRP A 131 7.92 -3.86 13.76
CA TRP A 131 7.27 -4.13 12.48
C TRP A 131 5.87 -4.70 12.69
N VAL A 132 4.88 -4.03 12.12
CA VAL A 132 3.46 -4.38 12.23
C VAL A 132 2.90 -4.57 10.85
N GLN A 133 2.22 -5.68 10.63
CA GLN A 133 1.42 -5.95 9.43
C GLN A 133 -0.04 -5.98 9.83
N GLU A 134 -0.80 -5.02 9.33
CA GLU A 134 -2.22 -4.93 9.59
C GLU A 134 -3.03 -5.70 8.54
N GLY A 135 -4.09 -6.37 9.01
CA GLY A 135 -5.18 -6.82 8.16
C GLY A 135 -6.06 -5.63 7.72
N PRO A 136 -7.35 -5.88 7.39
CA PRO A 136 -8.30 -4.80 7.09
C PRO A 136 -8.35 -3.74 8.20
N HIS A 137 -8.15 -2.48 7.85
CA HIS A 137 -8.13 -1.37 8.82
C HIS A 137 -8.55 -0.04 8.21
N LEU A 138 -8.76 0.93 9.08
CA LEU A 138 -8.87 2.35 8.76
C LEU A 138 -7.68 3.09 9.36
N MET A 139 -7.30 4.21 8.75
CA MET A 139 -6.39 5.18 9.33
C MET A 139 -7.11 6.52 9.45
N LEU A 140 -6.95 7.20 10.61
CA LEU A 140 -7.61 8.46 10.87
C LEU A 140 -6.58 9.55 11.17
N LEU A 141 -6.73 10.69 10.50
CA LEU A 141 -6.04 11.93 10.84
C LEU A 141 -6.89 12.72 11.82
N MET A 142 -6.25 13.30 12.81
CA MET A 142 -6.80 14.28 13.72
C MET A 142 -5.64 15.03 14.39
N PRO A 143 -5.88 16.19 15.04
CA PRO A 143 -4.84 16.87 15.82
C PRO A 143 -4.12 15.90 16.76
N ALA A 144 -2.78 15.92 16.75
CA ALA A 144 -1.96 15.00 17.53
C ALA A 144 -2.29 15.03 19.03
N SER A 145 -2.65 16.19 19.57
CA SER A 145 -3.08 16.36 20.96
C SER A 145 -4.32 15.55 21.34
N LEU A 146 -5.21 15.24 20.39
CA LEU A 146 -6.40 14.40 20.62
C LEU A 146 -6.08 12.90 20.69
N MET A 147 -4.88 12.51 20.31
CA MET A 147 -4.43 11.10 20.34
C MET A 147 -3.60 10.77 21.60
N SER A 148 -3.40 11.74 22.52
CA SER A 148 -2.51 11.60 23.68
C SER A 148 -2.82 10.41 24.59
N ASP A 149 -4.11 10.09 24.77
CA ASP A 149 -4.58 9.04 25.67
C ASP A 149 -4.85 7.68 24.96
N LEU A 150 -4.60 7.60 23.65
CA LEU A 150 -4.78 6.35 22.92
C LEU A 150 -3.62 5.38 23.14
N PRO A 151 -3.85 4.06 23.04
CA PRO A 151 -2.77 3.05 23.09
C PRO A 151 -1.72 3.27 21.99
N ARG A 152 -0.48 2.79 22.24
CA ARG A 152 0.64 2.75 21.28
C ARG A 152 1.03 1.32 20.91
N ASP A 153 0.55 0.33 21.68
CA ASP A 153 0.80 -1.06 21.38
C ASP A 153 -0.22 -1.55 20.33
N PRO A 154 0.22 -1.87 19.09
CA PRO A 154 -0.66 -2.35 18.03
C PRO A 154 -1.36 -3.68 18.37
N TYR A 155 -0.82 -4.41 19.35
CA TYR A 155 -1.31 -5.72 19.76
C TYR A 155 -2.23 -5.66 21.00
N ALA A 156 -2.55 -4.47 21.51
CA ALA A 156 -3.45 -4.31 22.65
C ALA A 156 -4.92 -4.57 22.33
N GLY A 157 -5.25 -4.67 21.03
CA GLY A 157 -6.62 -4.76 20.51
C GLY A 157 -7.31 -3.39 20.47
N GLY A 158 -7.94 -3.08 19.36
CA GLY A 158 -8.61 -1.81 19.11
C GLY A 158 -7.67 -0.70 18.57
N PRO A 159 -8.15 0.56 18.52
CA PRO A 159 -7.39 1.65 17.95
C PRO A 159 -6.08 1.96 18.70
N TYR A 160 -5.04 2.33 17.95
CA TYR A 160 -3.74 2.73 18.50
C TYR A 160 -3.08 3.83 17.65
N VAL A 161 -2.08 4.50 18.20
CA VAL A 161 -1.33 5.55 17.51
C VAL A 161 -0.09 4.98 16.85
N MET A 162 0.04 5.22 15.55
CA MET A 162 1.24 4.92 14.78
C MET A 162 2.05 6.20 14.55
N TRP A 163 3.39 6.09 14.57
CA TRP A 163 4.36 7.16 14.35
C TRP A 163 4.22 8.34 15.32
N GLU A 164 3.99 8.06 16.62
CA GLU A 164 3.69 9.02 17.67
C GLU A 164 4.65 10.23 17.74
N ASN A 165 5.95 9.99 17.51
CA ASN A 165 6.98 11.05 17.62
C ASN A 165 7.36 11.64 16.26
N ASN A 166 6.49 11.53 15.29
CA ASN A 166 6.71 11.98 13.93
C ASN A 166 5.58 12.93 13.50
N GLU A 167 5.89 13.83 12.57
CA GLU A 167 4.89 14.75 12.00
C GLU A 167 3.78 14.00 11.20
N PHE A 168 4.02 12.75 10.82
CA PHE A 168 3.07 11.87 10.14
C PHE A 168 2.25 10.99 11.09
N VAL A 169 2.16 11.37 12.37
CA VAL A 169 1.36 10.67 13.37
C VAL A 169 -0.10 10.53 12.96
N HIS A 170 -0.66 9.33 13.15
CA HIS A 170 -2.06 9.03 12.85
C HIS A 170 -2.60 7.90 13.73
N MET A 171 -3.91 7.74 13.75
CA MET A 171 -4.57 6.66 14.47
C MET A 171 -4.90 5.50 13.54
N MET A 172 -4.46 4.31 13.91
CA MET A 172 -4.85 3.04 13.30
C MET A 172 -6.13 2.53 13.94
N VAL A 173 -7.04 1.99 13.13
CA VAL A 173 -8.29 1.35 13.58
C VAL A 173 -8.39 -0.03 12.94
N PRO A 174 -7.74 -1.06 13.52
CA PRO A 174 -7.84 -2.44 13.05
C PRO A 174 -9.29 -2.92 13.05
N LEU A 175 -9.70 -3.61 12.01
CA LEU A 175 -11.03 -4.26 11.91
C LEU A 175 -10.95 -5.75 12.21
N GLU A 176 -9.77 -6.28 12.38
CA GLU A 176 -9.44 -7.63 12.79
C GLU A 176 -8.36 -7.58 13.88
N VAL A 177 -8.08 -8.71 14.51
CA VAL A 177 -7.01 -8.80 15.53
C VAL A 177 -5.65 -8.71 14.82
N THR A 178 -4.82 -7.77 15.24
CA THR A 178 -3.44 -7.66 14.78
C THR A 178 -2.61 -8.76 15.44
N GLU A 179 -2.09 -9.69 14.64
CA GLU A 179 -1.29 -10.81 15.14
C GLU A 179 0.14 -10.35 15.47
N ARG A 180 0.62 -10.74 16.68
CA ARG A 180 2.02 -10.49 17.04
C ARG A 180 2.92 -11.50 16.30
N PRO A 181 3.97 -11.05 15.61
CA PRO A 181 4.93 -11.98 15.00
C PRO A 181 5.55 -12.90 16.06
N ASP A 182 5.74 -14.18 15.72
CA ASP A 182 6.40 -15.19 16.56
C ASP A 182 7.90 -14.89 16.77
#